data_5005ec0c527743de5beb5621dc47f82b
#
_entry.id   5005ec0c527743de5beb5621dc47f82b
#
_cell.length_a   1.000
_cell.length_b   1.000
_cell.length_c   1.000
_cell.angle_alpha   90.00
_cell.angle_beta   90.00
_cell.angle_gamma   90.00
#
_symmetry.space_group_name_H-M   'P 1'
#
loop_
_entity.id
_entity.type
_entity.pdbx_description
1 polymer ?
#
loop_
_entity_poly.entity_id
_entity_poly.type
_entity_poly.pdbx_seq_one_letter_code
_entity_poly.pdbx_strand_id
1 'polypeptide(L)'
;MLTRSQNKKGLTRFNDITICIDRSGSMAIFSDSVRDGVIDLLQTHGDAAASAEVEYNLRIVSFDNNVTVLYTGSASELIDDIGQLDSSKLELITRGLMPRGTTRLYDTVMEEIKAQSDRCTAYKAGVSAEVCRLGLSMSVIFILLTDGKDNASDSPINIAVPLLCQTMENHCKNYSVSAQFIAANQNAIETGTSLGFPADTCLQMDADPHHGRAAMASATASSMRTVSGQDSAFRECERAASSQLSDHDPWSMDHSVGSLDIRPSRN
;
A
#
# COMPACT_ATOMS: atom_id res chain seq x y z
N MET A 1 8.50 -11.38 -30.04
CA MET A 1 9.89 -10.90 -29.89
C MET A 1 10.17 -10.86 -28.41
N LEU A 2 11.16 -11.62 -27.93
CA LEU A 2 11.59 -11.55 -26.54
C LEU A 2 12.30 -10.20 -26.33
N THR A 3 11.93 -9.48 -25.28
CA THR A 3 12.56 -8.18 -24.96
C THR A 3 14.04 -8.37 -24.61
N ARG A 4 14.85 -7.31 -24.70
CA ARG A 4 16.30 -7.30 -24.47
C ARG A 4 16.71 -7.88 -23.10
N SER A 5 15.79 -7.89 -22.14
CA SER A 5 15.90 -8.43 -20.77
C SER A 5 16.01 -9.96 -20.70
N GLN A 6 15.53 -10.67 -21.71
CA GLN A 6 15.43 -12.13 -21.67
C GLN A 6 16.70 -12.88 -22.13
N ASN A 7 17.75 -12.13 -22.54
CA ASN A 7 18.99 -12.71 -23.07
C ASN A 7 20.15 -12.85 -22.08
N LYS A 8 19.99 -12.44 -20.82
CA LYS A 8 21.01 -12.63 -19.78
C LYS A 8 20.70 -13.87 -18.94
N LYS A 9 21.67 -14.75 -18.76
CA LYS A 9 21.68 -15.92 -17.89
C LYS A 9 21.55 -15.51 -16.41
N GLY A 10 20.39 -15.01 -16.01
CA GLY A 10 20.04 -14.65 -14.65
C GLY A 10 18.61 -15.02 -14.34
N LEU A 11 18.29 -15.28 -13.09
CA LEU A 11 16.92 -15.44 -12.62
C LEU A 11 16.08 -14.27 -13.17
N THR A 12 15.07 -14.57 -13.97
CA THR A 12 14.12 -13.55 -14.43
C THR A 12 13.28 -13.16 -13.22
N ARG A 13 13.45 -11.94 -12.75
CA ARG A 13 12.61 -11.36 -11.69
C ARG A 13 11.45 -10.63 -12.35
N PHE A 14 10.27 -10.84 -11.80
CA PHE A 14 9.07 -10.12 -12.17
C PHE A 14 8.48 -9.45 -10.93
N ASN A 15 8.30 -8.15 -10.99
CA ASN A 15 7.64 -7.39 -9.96
C ASN A 15 6.31 -6.87 -10.51
N ASP A 16 5.20 -7.13 -9.81
CA ASP A 16 3.88 -6.58 -10.12
C ASP A 16 3.36 -5.82 -8.91
N ILE A 17 3.19 -4.51 -9.07
CA ILE A 17 2.76 -3.62 -8.01
C ILE A 17 1.42 -3.02 -8.40
N THR A 18 0.41 -3.23 -7.56
CA THR A 18 -0.90 -2.58 -7.68
C THR A 18 -1.08 -1.62 -6.51
N ILE A 19 -1.43 -0.37 -6.80
CA ILE A 19 -1.68 0.67 -5.82
C ILE A 19 -3.10 1.18 -5.99
N CYS A 20 -3.92 0.99 -4.97
CA CYS A 20 -5.30 1.46 -4.89
C CYS A 20 -5.37 2.64 -3.91
N ILE A 21 -5.78 3.81 -4.38
CA ILE A 21 -5.80 5.04 -3.60
C ILE A 21 -7.23 5.55 -3.53
N ASP A 22 -7.76 5.59 -2.33
CA ASP A 22 -9.00 6.28 -2.05
C ASP A 22 -8.83 7.78 -2.31
N ARG A 23 -9.71 8.34 -3.11
CA ARG A 23 -9.82 9.77 -3.35
C ARG A 23 -11.20 10.29 -3.00
N SER A 24 -11.91 9.63 -2.11
CA SER A 24 -13.19 10.11 -1.58
C SER A 24 -13.04 11.49 -0.93
N GLY A 25 -14.16 12.19 -0.72
CA GLY A 25 -14.13 13.55 -0.19
C GLY A 25 -13.44 13.68 1.16
N SER A 26 -13.46 12.66 2.00
CA SER A 26 -12.78 12.61 3.31
C SER A 26 -11.25 12.64 3.19
N MET A 27 -10.70 12.16 2.08
CA MET A 27 -9.25 12.21 1.79
C MET A 27 -8.70 13.64 1.58
N ALA A 28 -9.55 14.66 1.55
CA ALA A 28 -9.11 16.04 1.28
C ALA A 28 -8.04 16.55 2.26
N ILE A 29 -8.08 16.13 3.52
CA ILE A 29 -7.10 16.49 4.54
C ILE A 29 -5.70 15.93 4.23
N PHE A 30 -5.63 14.81 3.51
CA PHE A 30 -4.39 14.11 3.16
C PHE A 30 -3.92 14.39 1.73
N SER A 31 -4.70 15.12 0.92
CA SER A 31 -4.53 15.17 -0.54
C SER A 31 -3.12 15.53 -0.98
N ASP A 32 -2.49 16.50 -0.35
CA ASP A 32 -1.12 16.92 -0.70
C ASP A 32 -0.08 15.91 -0.23
N SER A 33 -0.20 15.40 0.99
CA SER A 33 0.75 14.42 1.54
C SER A 33 0.67 13.07 0.82
N VAL A 34 -0.52 12.62 0.46
CA VAL A 34 -0.73 11.40 -0.32
C VAL A 34 -0.19 11.58 -1.74
N ARG A 35 -0.50 12.70 -2.39
CA ARG A 35 0.03 13.02 -3.72
C ARG A 35 1.56 13.01 -3.72
N ASP A 36 2.19 13.74 -2.80
CA ASP A 36 3.65 13.83 -2.72
C ASP A 36 4.26 12.46 -2.41
N GLY A 37 3.65 11.69 -1.49
CA GLY A 37 4.09 10.34 -1.17
C GLY A 37 3.94 9.35 -2.33
N VAL A 38 2.89 9.48 -3.14
CA VAL A 38 2.73 8.69 -4.38
C VAL A 38 3.82 9.06 -5.39
N ILE A 39 4.13 10.35 -5.55
CA ILE A 39 5.21 10.82 -6.43
C ILE A 39 6.55 10.22 -5.99
N ASP A 40 6.89 10.29 -4.70
CA ASP A 40 8.11 9.72 -4.13
C ASP A 40 8.19 8.19 -4.35
N LEU A 41 7.06 7.48 -4.19
CA LEU A 41 6.96 6.04 -4.44
C LEU A 41 7.22 5.73 -5.93
N LEU A 42 6.61 6.48 -6.83
CA LEU A 42 6.76 6.29 -8.28
C LEU A 42 8.19 6.56 -8.74
N GLN A 43 8.82 7.63 -8.25
CA GLN A 43 10.22 7.93 -8.53
C GLN A 43 11.11 6.78 -8.04
N THR A 44 10.92 6.31 -6.80
CA THR A 44 11.72 5.23 -6.21
C THR A 44 11.62 3.93 -7.01
N HIS A 45 10.40 3.52 -7.39
CA HIS A 45 10.20 2.30 -8.18
C HIS A 45 10.65 2.46 -9.64
N GLY A 46 10.47 3.65 -10.21
CA GLY A 46 10.95 3.99 -11.54
C GLY A 46 12.47 3.91 -11.63
N ASP A 47 13.19 4.52 -10.69
CA ASP A 47 14.65 4.47 -10.60
C ASP A 47 15.16 3.03 -10.41
N ALA A 48 14.51 2.28 -9.55
CA ALA A 48 14.84 0.87 -9.34
C ALA A 48 14.61 0.04 -10.62
N ALA A 49 13.54 0.29 -11.35
CA ALA A 49 13.24 -0.38 -12.61
C ALA A 49 14.22 0.02 -13.73
N ALA A 50 14.62 1.29 -13.79
CA ALA A 50 15.57 1.79 -14.78
C ALA A 50 16.99 1.26 -14.54
N SER A 51 17.39 1.12 -13.28
CA SER A 51 18.73 0.65 -12.87
C SER A 51 18.87 -0.87 -12.86
N ALA A 52 17.77 -1.60 -12.67
CA ALA A 52 17.76 -3.06 -12.57
C ALA A 52 17.36 -3.69 -13.92
N GLU A 53 18.00 -4.81 -14.27
CA GLU A 53 17.56 -5.64 -15.39
C GLU A 53 16.37 -6.53 -14.99
N VAL A 54 15.35 -5.92 -14.38
CA VAL A 54 14.17 -6.57 -13.80
C VAL A 54 12.92 -5.97 -14.43
N GLU A 55 11.95 -6.81 -14.74
CA GLU A 55 10.65 -6.34 -15.21
C GLU A 55 9.81 -5.85 -14.04
N TYR A 56 9.33 -4.60 -14.13
CA TYR A 56 8.42 -4.00 -13.17
C TYR A 56 7.13 -3.60 -13.86
N ASN A 57 6.05 -4.28 -13.51
CA ASN A 57 4.70 -3.83 -13.85
C ASN A 57 4.13 -3.01 -12.71
N LEU A 58 3.63 -1.84 -13.05
CA LEU A 58 2.98 -0.95 -12.11
C LEU A 58 1.57 -0.63 -12.59
N ARG A 59 0.60 -0.76 -11.68
CA ARG A 59 -0.78 -0.34 -11.88
C ARG A 59 -1.21 0.55 -10.74
N ILE A 60 -1.64 1.76 -11.08
CA ILE A 60 -2.12 2.76 -10.12
C ILE A 60 -3.57 3.05 -10.46
N VAL A 61 -4.42 2.90 -9.47
CA VAL A 61 -5.82 3.28 -9.58
C VAL A 61 -6.19 4.24 -8.44
N SER A 62 -7.02 5.20 -8.74
CA SER A 62 -7.74 5.96 -7.72
C SER A 62 -9.22 5.60 -7.76
N PHE A 63 -9.86 5.63 -6.62
CA PHE A 63 -11.28 5.32 -6.54
C PHE A 63 -12.03 6.29 -5.63
N ASP A 64 -13.24 6.59 -6.05
CA ASP A 64 -14.30 7.24 -5.30
C ASP A 64 -15.56 6.38 -5.43
N ASN A 65 -16.64 6.86 -5.97
CA ASN A 65 -17.76 6.05 -6.45
C ASN A 65 -17.48 5.34 -7.79
N ASN A 66 -16.32 5.63 -8.41
CA ASN A 66 -15.84 5.00 -9.64
C ASN A 66 -14.35 4.68 -9.53
N VAL A 67 -13.90 3.66 -10.26
CA VAL A 67 -12.49 3.35 -10.40
C VAL A 67 -11.90 4.09 -11.59
N THR A 68 -10.75 4.73 -11.41
CA THR A 68 -10.01 5.41 -12.47
C THR A 68 -8.60 4.85 -12.51
N VAL A 69 -8.21 4.26 -13.64
CA VAL A 69 -6.83 3.83 -13.87
C VAL A 69 -6.00 5.06 -14.19
N LEU A 70 -5.02 5.37 -13.34
CA LEU A 70 -4.13 6.50 -13.50
C LEU A 70 -2.89 6.11 -14.31
N TYR A 71 -2.41 4.90 -14.10
CA TYR A 71 -1.28 4.33 -14.84
C TYR A 71 -1.37 2.82 -14.89
N THR A 72 -0.91 2.24 -15.99
CA THR A 72 -0.62 0.81 -16.12
C THR A 72 0.48 0.62 -17.16
N GLY A 73 1.56 -0.06 -16.81
CA GLY A 73 2.72 -0.27 -17.67
C GLY A 73 3.99 -0.59 -16.91
N SER A 74 5.14 -0.51 -17.59
CA SER A 74 6.44 -0.69 -16.95
C SER A 74 6.79 0.52 -16.08
N ALA A 75 7.27 0.28 -14.86
CA ALA A 75 7.71 1.37 -13.99
C ALA A 75 8.87 2.18 -14.59
N SER A 76 9.72 1.57 -15.41
CA SER A 76 10.81 2.27 -16.11
C SER A 76 10.30 3.30 -17.13
N GLU A 77 9.09 3.12 -17.65
CA GLU A 77 8.48 4.09 -18.57
C GLU A 77 7.96 5.36 -17.88
N LEU A 78 7.93 5.37 -16.54
CA LEU A 78 7.59 6.57 -15.76
C LEU A 78 8.75 7.57 -15.71
N ILE A 79 9.97 7.11 -15.94
CA ILE A 79 11.19 7.91 -15.84
C ILE A 79 11.60 8.36 -17.24
N ASP A 80 11.90 9.63 -17.38
CA ASP A 80 12.42 10.21 -18.61
C ASP A 80 13.92 9.97 -18.80
N ASP A 81 14.47 10.44 -19.92
CA ASP A 81 15.88 10.26 -20.28
C ASP A 81 16.87 10.93 -19.32
N ILE A 82 16.40 11.85 -18.47
CA ILE A 82 17.22 12.55 -17.45
C ILE A 82 16.99 12.01 -16.03
N GLY A 83 16.24 10.94 -15.88
CA GLY A 83 16.00 10.27 -14.60
C GLY A 83 14.92 10.93 -13.74
N GLN A 84 14.01 11.70 -14.34
CA GLN A 84 12.87 12.30 -13.63
C GLN A 84 11.55 11.67 -14.08
N LEU A 85 10.53 11.81 -13.25
CA LEU A 85 9.18 11.38 -13.64
C LEU A 85 8.70 12.17 -14.86
N ASP A 86 8.19 11.45 -15.86
CA ASP A 86 7.59 12.04 -17.05
C ASP A 86 6.47 12.99 -16.68
N SER A 87 6.62 14.26 -17.07
CA SER A 87 5.73 15.35 -16.66
C SER A 87 4.27 15.12 -17.09
N SER A 88 4.04 14.49 -18.24
CA SER A 88 2.68 14.22 -18.74
C SER A 88 1.97 13.15 -17.93
N LYS A 89 2.69 12.10 -17.55
CA LYS A 89 2.18 11.02 -16.69
C LYS A 89 1.97 11.52 -15.27
N LEU A 90 2.91 12.34 -14.75
CA LEU A 90 2.81 12.96 -13.44
C LEU A 90 1.57 13.86 -13.34
N GLU A 91 1.29 14.69 -14.35
CA GLU A 91 0.09 15.53 -14.39
C GLU A 91 -1.19 14.70 -14.36
N LEU A 92 -1.26 13.62 -15.15
CA LEU A 92 -2.41 12.72 -15.19
C LEU A 92 -2.66 12.07 -13.82
N ILE A 93 -1.61 11.55 -13.19
CA ILE A 93 -1.69 10.93 -11.87
C ILE A 93 -2.13 11.94 -10.83
N THR A 94 -1.50 13.11 -10.78
CA THR A 94 -1.82 14.18 -9.83
C THR A 94 -3.29 14.62 -9.95
N ARG A 95 -3.79 14.86 -11.16
CA ARG A 95 -5.21 15.17 -11.39
C ARG A 95 -6.14 14.05 -10.93
N GLY A 96 -5.73 12.82 -11.15
CA GLY A 96 -6.52 11.64 -10.79
C GLY A 96 -6.62 11.39 -9.29
N LEU A 97 -5.76 12.01 -8.49
CA LEU A 97 -5.76 11.90 -7.02
C LEU A 97 -6.58 13.01 -6.33
N MET A 98 -7.18 13.93 -7.08
CA MET A 98 -7.99 15.02 -6.50
C MET A 98 -9.21 14.45 -5.77
N PRO A 99 -9.40 14.79 -4.46
CA PRO A 99 -10.49 14.25 -3.64
C PRO A 99 -11.87 14.61 -4.16
N ARG A 100 -12.78 13.63 -4.19
CA ARG A 100 -14.19 13.81 -4.57
C ARG A 100 -15.02 12.55 -4.28
N GLY A 101 -16.35 12.71 -4.26
CA GLY A 101 -17.30 11.60 -4.25
C GLY A 101 -17.35 10.81 -2.94
N THR A 102 -17.77 9.57 -3.06
CA THR A 102 -17.96 8.57 -1.99
C THR A 102 -16.92 7.46 -2.12
N THR A 103 -16.97 6.43 -1.26
CA THR A 103 -15.94 5.39 -1.17
C THR A 103 -16.50 4.03 -1.61
N ARG A 104 -16.13 3.55 -2.80
CA ARG A 104 -16.46 2.22 -3.33
C ARG A 104 -15.30 1.25 -3.06
N LEU A 105 -15.04 0.98 -1.78
CA LEU A 105 -13.85 0.27 -1.34
C LEU A 105 -13.86 -1.21 -1.73
N TYR A 106 -14.90 -1.96 -1.34
CA TYR A 106 -14.90 -3.42 -1.46
C TYR A 106 -14.88 -3.88 -2.90
N ASP A 107 -15.72 -3.30 -3.75
CA ASP A 107 -15.79 -3.65 -5.16
C ASP A 107 -14.47 -3.31 -5.88
N THR A 108 -13.88 -2.13 -5.57
CA THR A 108 -12.59 -1.72 -6.13
C THR A 108 -11.49 -2.72 -5.80
N VAL A 109 -11.37 -3.10 -4.54
CA VAL A 109 -10.32 -4.04 -4.12
C VAL A 109 -10.52 -5.40 -4.78
N MET A 110 -11.76 -5.89 -4.88
CA MET A 110 -12.08 -7.13 -5.58
C MET A 110 -11.69 -7.10 -7.06
N GLU A 111 -12.03 -6.01 -7.76
CA GLU A 111 -11.70 -5.81 -9.17
C GLU A 111 -10.17 -5.77 -9.39
N GLU A 112 -9.43 -5.09 -8.52
CA GLU A 112 -7.98 -4.93 -8.64
C GLU A 112 -7.21 -6.20 -8.23
N ILE A 113 -7.68 -6.97 -7.25
CA ILE A 113 -7.14 -8.30 -6.94
C ILE A 113 -7.27 -9.21 -8.17
N LYS A 114 -8.46 -9.19 -8.82
CA LYS A 114 -8.68 -9.97 -10.03
C LYS A 114 -7.74 -9.53 -11.15
N ALA A 115 -7.62 -8.24 -11.41
CA ALA A 115 -6.74 -7.69 -12.44
C ALA A 115 -5.27 -8.05 -12.19
N GLN A 116 -4.81 -8.02 -10.94
CA GLN A 116 -3.46 -8.45 -10.57
C GLN A 116 -3.26 -9.95 -10.75
N SER A 117 -4.24 -10.77 -10.34
CA SER A 117 -4.20 -12.23 -10.55
C SER A 117 -4.11 -12.58 -12.03
N ASP A 118 -4.87 -11.90 -12.88
CA ASP A 118 -4.86 -12.11 -14.33
C ASP A 118 -3.47 -11.79 -14.92
N ARG A 119 -2.83 -10.68 -14.50
CA ARG A 119 -1.45 -10.33 -14.93
C ARG A 119 -0.42 -11.35 -14.46
N CYS A 120 -0.47 -11.76 -13.19
CA CYS A 120 0.43 -12.78 -12.65
C CYS A 120 0.27 -14.12 -13.37
N THR A 121 -0.96 -14.52 -13.69
CA THR A 121 -1.26 -15.75 -14.44
C THR A 121 -0.72 -15.68 -15.87
N ALA A 122 -0.96 -14.55 -16.55
CA ALA A 122 -0.46 -14.32 -17.91
C ALA A 122 1.07 -14.35 -17.95
N TYR A 123 1.74 -13.75 -16.97
CA TYR A 123 3.18 -13.80 -16.85
C TYR A 123 3.67 -15.24 -16.66
N LYS A 124 3.12 -16.00 -15.71
CA LYS A 124 3.47 -17.42 -15.49
C LYS A 124 3.28 -18.27 -16.75
N ALA A 125 2.21 -18.04 -17.51
CA ALA A 125 1.93 -18.76 -18.75
C ALA A 125 2.90 -18.42 -19.89
N GLY A 126 3.42 -17.18 -19.92
CA GLY A 126 4.39 -16.72 -20.93
C GLY A 126 5.84 -17.13 -20.65
N VAL A 127 6.14 -17.61 -19.44
CA VAL A 127 7.51 -17.98 -19.03
C VAL A 127 7.85 -19.38 -19.56
N SER A 128 9.04 -19.51 -20.14
CA SER A 128 9.51 -20.80 -20.65
C SER A 128 9.72 -21.82 -19.52
N ALA A 129 9.56 -23.12 -19.85
CA ALA A 129 9.81 -24.21 -18.89
C ALA A 129 11.25 -24.19 -18.32
N GLU A 130 12.19 -23.60 -19.04
CA GLU A 130 13.58 -23.45 -18.60
C GLU A 130 13.72 -22.41 -17.50
N VAL A 131 13.05 -21.26 -17.62
CA VAL A 131 13.00 -20.21 -16.58
C VAL A 131 12.28 -20.73 -15.33
N CYS A 132 11.21 -21.50 -15.48
CA CYS A 132 10.53 -22.16 -14.37
C CYS A 132 11.46 -23.12 -13.60
N ARG A 133 12.35 -23.86 -14.32
CA ARG A 133 13.33 -24.73 -13.66
C ARG A 133 14.46 -24.00 -12.97
N LEU A 134 14.82 -22.80 -13.43
CA LEU A 134 15.84 -21.95 -12.81
C LEU A 134 15.33 -21.16 -11.59
N GLY A 135 14.04 -21.28 -11.26
CA GLY A 135 13.41 -20.59 -10.16
C GLY A 135 12.96 -19.18 -10.55
N LEU A 136 11.72 -19.07 -11.05
CA LEU A 136 11.08 -17.80 -11.30
C LEU A 136 10.88 -17.07 -9.96
N SER A 137 11.48 -15.90 -9.80
CA SER A 137 11.24 -15.03 -8.65
C SER A 137 10.17 -14.01 -9.03
N MET A 138 9.05 -14.04 -8.32
CA MET A 138 7.99 -13.03 -8.43
C MET A 138 7.89 -12.26 -7.12
N SER A 139 7.81 -10.94 -7.22
CA SER A 139 7.41 -10.09 -6.11
C SER A 139 6.08 -9.42 -6.49
N VAL A 140 5.03 -9.79 -5.80
CA VAL A 140 3.68 -9.26 -6.04
C VAL A 140 3.29 -8.41 -4.85
N ILE A 141 2.95 -7.16 -5.11
CA ILE A 141 2.66 -6.18 -4.06
C ILE A 141 1.31 -5.55 -4.34
N PHE A 142 0.47 -5.51 -3.31
CA PHE A 142 -0.83 -4.85 -3.35
C PHE A 142 -0.89 -3.81 -2.23
N ILE A 143 -1.04 -2.54 -2.57
CA ILE A 143 -1.10 -1.43 -1.61
C ILE A 143 -2.49 -0.81 -1.69
N LEU A 144 -3.18 -0.74 -0.55
CA LEU A 144 -4.46 -0.05 -0.40
C LEU A 144 -4.31 1.08 0.60
N LEU A 145 -4.65 2.29 0.16
CA LEU A 145 -4.72 3.49 1.00
C LEU A 145 -6.14 4.01 1.05
N THR A 146 -6.69 4.18 2.25
CA THR A 146 -8.04 4.73 2.46
C THR A 146 -8.14 5.44 3.81
N ASP A 147 -9.02 6.41 3.96
CA ASP A 147 -9.37 7.05 5.24
C ASP A 147 -10.80 6.74 5.69
N GLY A 148 -11.55 6.00 4.89
CA GLY A 148 -12.97 5.84 5.04
C GLY A 148 -13.46 4.40 5.03
N LYS A 149 -14.71 4.30 5.49
CA LYS A 149 -15.51 3.09 5.36
C LYS A 149 -16.19 3.09 4.01
N ASP A 150 -16.35 1.89 3.46
CA ASP A 150 -17.15 1.71 2.25
C ASP A 150 -18.58 2.25 2.43
N ASN A 151 -19.02 3.00 1.45
CA ASN A 151 -20.37 3.58 1.43
C ASN A 151 -20.98 3.66 0.01
N ALA A 152 -20.32 3.05 -0.98
CA ALA A 152 -20.72 3.09 -2.38
C ALA A 152 -20.53 1.77 -3.14
N SER A 153 -20.07 0.68 -2.49
CA SER A 153 -20.04 -0.65 -3.12
C SER A 153 -21.46 -1.20 -3.32
N ASP A 154 -21.63 -1.96 -4.39
CA ASP A 154 -22.92 -2.52 -4.78
C ASP A 154 -23.40 -3.63 -3.83
N SER A 155 -22.46 -4.40 -3.29
CA SER A 155 -22.76 -5.51 -2.39
C SER A 155 -22.92 -5.07 -0.94
N PRO A 156 -23.91 -5.59 -0.21
CA PRO A 156 -24.05 -5.35 1.22
C PRO A 156 -22.80 -5.80 2.00
N ILE A 157 -22.42 -5.04 3.04
CA ILE A 157 -21.21 -5.24 3.83
C ILE A 157 -21.05 -6.67 4.38
N ASN A 158 -22.16 -7.29 4.83
CA ASN A 158 -22.18 -8.65 5.36
C ASN A 158 -21.89 -9.74 4.31
N ILE A 159 -21.94 -9.40 3.02
CA ILE A 159 -21.57 -10.27 1.90
C ILE A 159 -20.19 -9.86 1.38
N ALA A 160 -19.97 -8.59 1.16
CA ALA A 160 -18.73 -8.05 0.55
C ALA A 160 -17.50 -8.34 1.41
N VAL A 161 -17.56 -8.11 2.73
CA VAL A 161 -16.39 -8.27 3.61
C VAL A 161 -15.90 -9.71 3.69
N PRO A 162 -16.74 -10.75 3.96
CA PRO A 162 -16.26 -12.13 3.97
C PRO A 162 -15.73 -12.61 2.61
N LEU A 163 -16.36 -12.16 1.51
CA LEU A 163 -15.92 -12.52 0.17
C LEU A 163 -14.58 -11.88 -0.16
N LEU A 164 -14.39 -10.61 0.18
CA LEU A 164 -13.13 -9.89 -0.01
C LEU A 164 -12.02 -10.52 0.83
N CYS A 165 -12.28 -10.80 2.11
CA CYS A 165 -11.33 -11.48 2.99
C CYS A 165 -10.83 -12.79 2.37
N GLN A 166 -11.74 -13.68 1.97
CA GLN A 166 -11.40 -14.94 1.33
C GLN A 166 -10.63 -14.74 0.02
N THR A 167 -11.00 -13.73 -0.77
CA THR A 167 -10.35 -13.43 -2.06
C THR A 167 -8.93 -12.93 -1.85
N MET A 168 -8.71 -12.03 -0.89
CA MET A 168 -7.39 -11.52 -0.55
C MET A 168 -6.48 -12.62 0.00
N GLU A 169 -6.97 -13.43 0.94
CA GLU A 169 -6.21 -14.58 1.48
C GLU A 169 -5.79 -15.55 0.38
N ASN A 170 -6.70 -15.88 -0.52
CA ASN A 170 -6.39 -16.74 -1.66
C ASN A 170 -5.36 -16.11 -2.59
N HIS A 171 -5.47 -14.81 -2.85
CA HIS A 171 -4.52 -14.06 -3.67
C HIS A 171 -3.13 -14.06 -3.04
N CYS A 172 -3.03 -13.76 -1.75
CA CYS A 172 -1.79 -13.82 -0.99
C CYS A 172 -1.15 -15.21 -1.05
N LYS A 173 -1.94 -16.27 -0.87
CA LYS A 173 -1.47 -17.64 -0.90
C LYS A 173 -0.99 -18.08 -2.29
N ASN A 174 -1.74 -17.74 -3.35
CA ASN A 174 -1.46 -18.22 -4.72
C ASN A 174 -0.27 -17.53 -5.38
N TYR A 175 0.03 -16.29 -4.98
CA TYR A 175 1.07 -15.46 -5.61
C TYR A 175 2.11 -14.93 -4.62
N SER A 176 2.04 -15.31 -3.34
CA SER A 176 2.92 -14.79 -2.27
C SER A 176 2.88 -13.25 -2.22
N VAL A 177 1.67 -12.69 -2.24
CA VAL A 177 1.48 -11.25 -2.30
C VAL A 177 1.84 -10.59 -0.97
N SER A 178 2.63 -9.53 -1.02
CA SER A 178 2.75 -8.55 0.06
C SER A 178 1.59 -7.59 -0.02
N ALA A 179 0.53 -7.84 0.73
CA ALA A 179 -0.66 -7.00 0.75
C ALA A 179 -0.56 -5.99 1.89
N GLN A 180 -0.51 -4.70 1.58
CA GLN A 180 -0.37 -3.60 2.53
C GLN A 180 -1.70 -2.83 2.63
N PHE A 181 -2.15 -2.61 3.85
CA PHE A 181 -3.34 -1.82 4.16
C PHE A 181 -2.96 -0.60 5.00
N ILE A 182 -3.16 0.58 4.45
CA ILE A 182 -2.86 1.86 5.10
C ILE A 182 -4.17 2.59 5.32
N ALA A 183 -4.51 2.85 6.57
CA ALA A 183 -5.79 3.47 6.89
C ALA A 183 -5.68 4.62 7.90
N ALA A 184 -6.42 5.69 7.60
CA ALA A 184 -6.64 6.79 8.53
C ALA A 184 -8.02 6.69 9.21
N ASN A 185 -8.17 7.38 10.33
CA ASN A 185 -9.44 7.53 11.06
C ASN A 185 -10.15 6.22 11.48
N GLN A 186 -9.44 5.09 11.50
CA GLN A 186 -9.96 3.79 11.90
C GLN A 186 -8.83 2.90 12.41
N ASN A 187 -9.18 1.84 13.15
CA ASN A 187 -8.21 0.83 13.54
C ASN A 187 -7.74 0.05 12.30
N ALA A 188 -6.60 0.42 11.75
CA ALA A 188 -6.08 -0.15 10.51
C ALA A 188 -5.82 -1.65 10.62
N ILE A 189 -5.36 -2.14 11.78
CA ILE A 189 -5.10 -3.56 11.98
C ILE A 189 -6.41 -4.35 12.00
N GLU A 190 -7.41 -3.92 12.77
CA GLU A 190 -8.70 -4.58 12.87
C GLU A 190 -9.43 -4.56 11.51
N THR A 191 -9.48 -3.41 10.87
CA THR A 191 -10.14 -3.26 9.56
C THR A 191 -9.42 -4.06 8.49
N GLY A 192 -8.09 -3.92 8.37
CA GLY A 192 -7.31 -4.63 7.37
C GLY A 192 -7.40 -6.14 7.51
N THR A 193 -7.30 -6.67 8.73
CA THR A 193 -7.43 -8.12 8.96
C THR A 193 -8.83 -8.64 8.65
N SER A 194 -9.88 -7.86 8.90
CA SER A 194 -11.24 -8.23 8.49
C SER A 194 -11.41 -8.33 6.97
N LEU A 195 -10.58 -7.63 6.21
CA LEU A 195 -10.54 -7.66 4.75
C LEU A 195 -9.52 -8.67 4.17
N GLY A 196 -8.81 -9.43 5.04
CA GLY A 196 -7.85 -10.45 4.64
C GLY A 196 -6.41 -9.96 4.44
N PHE A 197 -6.10 -8.72 4.85
CA PHE A 197 -4.72 -8.23 4.87
C PHE A 197 -3.97 -8.77 6.10
N PRO A 198 -2.70 -9.16 5.98
CA PRO A 198 -1.90 -9.57 7.13
C PRO A 198 -1.74 -8.43 8.15
N ALA A 199 -1.83 -8.73 9.45
CA ALA A 199 -1.79 -7.71 10.50
C ALA A 199 -0.46 -6.93 10.54
N ASP A 200 0.64 -7.58 10.21
CA ASP A 200 1.99 -7.00 10.18
C ASP A 200 2.21 -6.05 8.99
N THR A 201 1.37 -6.12 7.96
CA THR A 201 1.35 -5.20 6.82
C THR A 201 0.17 -4.21 6.84
N CYS A 202 -0.54 -4.11 7.97
CA CYS A 202 -1.51 -3.05 8.23
C CYS A 202 -0.84 -1.87 8.94
N LEU A 203 -1.05 -0.64 8.47
CA LEU A 203 -0.44 0.58 8.99
C LEU A 203 -1.50 1.62 9.33
N GLN A 204 -1.52 2.05 10.59
CA GLN A 204 -2.34 3.18 11.03
C GLN A 204 -1.70 4.49 10.56
N MET A 205 -2.53 5.40 10.05
CA MET A 205 -2.16 6.76 9.70
C MET A 205 -3.05 7.72 10.48
N ASP A 206 -2.46 8.64 11.21
CA ASP A 206 -3.24 9.67 11.89
C ASP A 206 -3.74 10.74 10.91
N ALA A 207 -4.83 11.42 11.28
CA ALA A 207 -5.49 12.43 10.47
C ALA A 207 -4.68 13.75 10.41
N ASP A 208 -3.44 13.67 9.98
CA ASP A 208 -2.48 14.75 9.88
C ASP A 208 -1.63 14.58 8.59
N PRO A 209 -1.40 15.65 7.80
CA PRO A 209 -0.61 15.56 6.57
C PRO A 209 0.82 15.05 6.78
N HIS A 210 1.43 15.29 7.94
CA HIS A 210 2.78 14.81 8.23
C HIS A 210 2.79 13.29 8.38
N HIS A 211 1.83 12.72 9.11
CA HIS A 211 1.67 11.29 9.27
C HIS A 211 1.27 10.62 7.95
N GLY A 212 0.49 11.29 7.10
CA GLY A 212 0.17 10.82 5.76
C GLY A 212 1.43 10.62 4.90
N ARG A 213 2.35 11.58 4.91
CA ARG A 213 3.64 11.45 4.19
C ARG A 213 4.50 10.33 4.75
N ALA A 214 4.59 10.21 6.08
CA ALA A 214 5.34 9.15 6.74
C ALA A 214 4.77 7.76 6.42
N ALA A 215 3.44 7.61 6.37
CA ALA A 215 2.79 6.37 6.01
C ALA A 215 3.10 5.96 4.56
N MET A 216 3.08 6.90 3.61
CA MET A 216 3.46 6.64 2.23
C MET A 216 4.95 6.28 2.09
N ALA A 217 5.84 6.95 2.82
CA ALA A 217 7.25 6.60 2.86
C ALA A 217 7.48 5.19 3.42
N SER A 218 6.70 4.80 4.45
CA SER A 218 6.72 3.45 5.02
C SER A 218 6.24 2.39 4.03
N ALA A 219 5.18 2.69 3.26
CA ALA A 219 4.71 1.81 2.19
C ALA A 219 5.77 1.62 1.10
N THR A 220 6.43 2.70 0.70
CA THR A 220 7.54 2.66 -0.26
C THR A 220 8.70 1.81 0.26
N ALA A 221 9.13 2.03 1.49
CA ALA A 221 10.20 1.24 2.10
C ALA A 221 9.85 -0.25 2.22
N SER A 222 8.62 -0.58 2.63
CA SER A 222 8.12 -1.95 2.71
C SER A 222 8.06 -2.61 1.33
N SER A 223 7.54 -1.92 0.31
CA SER A 223 7.48 -2.44 -1.06
C SER A 223 8.87 -2.67 -1.66
N MET A 224 9.83 -1.79 -1.40
CA MET A 224 11.23 -1.97 -1.83
C MET A 224 11.92 -3.14 -1.12
N ARG A 225 11.62 -3.38 0.17
CA ARG A 225 12.06 -4.59 0.86
C ARG A 225 11.51 -5.86 0.19
N THR A 226 10.23 -5.87 -0.13
CA THR A 226 9.58 -6.99 -0.85
C THR A 226 10.25 -7.26 -2.18
N VAL A 227 10.49 -6.23 -2.99
CA VAL A 227 11.19 -6.34 -4.28
C VAL A 227 12.60 -6.91 -4.09
N SER A 228 13.27 -6.58 -2.99
CA SER A 228 14.59 -7.10 -2.65
C SER A 228 14.57 -8.50 -2.03
N GLY A 229 13.39 -9.12 -1.89
CA GLY A 229 13.22 -10.45 -1.26
C GLY A 229 13.37 -10.45 0.26
N GLN A 230 13.13 -9.30 0.88
CA GLN A 230 13.12 -9.12 2.33
C GLN A 230 11.69 -9.10 2.88
N ASP A 231 11.57 -9.08 4.19
CA ASP A 231 10.29 -9.01 4.89
C ASP A 231 9.55 -7.69 4.59
N SER A 232 8.27 -7.82 4.28
CA SER A 232 7.36 -6.70 3.97
C SER A 232 6.69 -6.08 5.21
N ALA A 233 6.78 -6.70 6.38
CA ALA A 233 6.17 -6.21 7.61
C ALA A 233 6.59 -4.76 7.92
N PHE A 234 5.64 -3.95 8.35
CA PHE A 234 5.96 -2.60 8.82
C PHE A 234 6.75 -2.66 10.13
N ARG A 235 7.87 -1.96 10.14
CA ARG A 235 8.76 -1.86 11.29
C ARG A 235 8.16 -0.97 12.37
N GLU A 236 8.58 -1.14 13.62
CA GLU A 236 8.11 -0.32 14.74
C GLU A 236 8.34 1.18 14.50
N CYS A 237 9.51 1.57 13.97
CA CYS A 237 9.79 2.96 13.63
C CYS A 237 8.88 3.51 12.51
N GLU A 238 8.45 2.69 11.55
CA GLU A 238 7.52 3.07 10.50
C GLU A 238 6.11 3.27 11.07
N ARG A 239 5.69 2.41 12.00
CA ARG A 239 4.42 2.54 12.73
C ARG A 239 4.40 3.78 13.61
N ALA A 240 5.49 4.04 14.34
CA ALA A 240 5.62 5.22 15.19
C ALA A 240 5.66 6.54 14.38
N ALA A 241 6.22 6.52 13.17
CA ALA A 241 6.26 7.70 12.31
C ALA A 241 4.92 8.02 11.64
N SER A 242 4.06 7.02 11.40
CA SER A 242 2.78 7.19 10.70
C SER A 242 1.61 7.50 11.62
N SER A 243 1.73 7.24 12.91
CA SER A 243 0.74 7.56 13.92
C SER A 243 1.44 8.02 15.19
N GLN A 244 0.82 8.96 15.91
CA GLN A 244 1.16 9.14 17.30
C GLN A 244 0.69 7.87 18.01
N LEU A 245 1.58 6.89 18.12
CA LEU A 245 1.38 5.87 19.13
C LEU A 245 1.14 6.68 20.41
N SER A 246 -0.03 6.51 21.00
CA SER A 246 -0.26 6.90 22.37
C SER A 246 0.69 6.06 23.21
N ASP A 247 1.97 6.42 23.13
CA ASP A 247 2.94 5.95 24.07
C ASP A 247 2.38 6.27 25.44
N HIS A 248 2.36 5.27 26.25
CA HIS A 248 2.36 5.39 27.67
C HIS A 248 2.84 6.78 28.03
N ASP A 249 1.88 7.63 28.46
CA ASP A 249 2.21 8.89 29.09
C ASP A 249 3.25 8.57 30.18
N PRO A 250 4.54 8.91 30.03
CA PRO A 250 5.53 8.64 31.07
C PRO A 250 5.21 9.42 32.35
N TRP A 251 4.17 10.27 32.30
CA TRP A 251 3.64 11.10 33.37
C TRP A 251 2.35 10.56 33.97
N SER A 252 1.78 9.47 33.49
CA SER A 252 0.71 8.74 34.18
C SER A 252 1.29 7.90 35.33
N MET A 253 2.33 8.40 35.97
CA MET A 253 2.70 7.91 37.29
C MET A 253 1.55 8.20 38.22
N ASP A 254 0.91 7.14 38.63
CA ASP A 254 0.04 6.92 39.74
C ASP A 254 0.23 7.97 40.86
N HIS A 255 -0.60 9.02 40.89
CA HIS A 255 -0.73 9.93 42.01
C HIS A 255 -1.56 9.27 43.12
N SER A 256 -1.35 8.00 43.41
CA SER A 256 -1.69 7.39 44.69
C SER A 256 -0.58 7.69 45.71
N VAL A 257 -0.25 8.96 45.89
CA VAL A 257 0.52 9.36 47.07
C VAL A 257 -0.46 9.46 48.22
N GLY A 258 -0.30 8.53 49.13
CA GLY A 258 -1.06 8.42 50.35
C GLY A 258 -1.24 9.74 51.04
N SER A 259 -2.45 10.03 51.45
CA SER A 259 -2.80 11.09 52.38
C SER A 259 -2.01 10.92 53.68
N LEU A 260 -0.98 11.73 53.85
CA LEU A 260 -0.34 11.93 55.16
C LEU A 260 -1.33 12.61 56.09
N ASP A 261 -1.85 11.82 56.99
CA ASP A 261 -2.74 12.23 58.10
C ASP A 261 -1.92 13.07 59.10
N ILE A 262 -1.88 14.37 58.89
CA ILE A 262 -1.29 15.31 59.87
C ILE A 262 -2.36 15.64 60.92
N ARG A 263 -2.38 14.91 62.01
CA ARG A 263 -3.12 15.29 63.22
C ARG A 263 -2.42 16.45 63.91
N PRO A 264 -3.10 17.56 64.24
CA PRO A 264 -2.52 18.61 65.06
C PRO A 264 -2.48 18.15 66.50
N SER A 265 -1.27 18.14 67.11
CA SER A 265 -1.09 17.99 68.55
C SER A 265 -1.65 19.25 69.26
N ARG A 266 -2.61 19.03 70.14
CA ARG A 266 -3.03 20.04 71.15
C ARG A 266 -1.95 20.10 72.23
N ASN A 267 -1.52 21.33 72.51
CA ASN A 267 -1.28 21.90 73.84
C ASN A 267 -1.62 23.33 73.80
#